data_3c8d4cd79375d4643787b2bf6838ff0b
#
_entry.id   3c8d4cd79375d4643787b2bf6838ff0b
#
_cell.length_a   1.000
_cell.length_b   1.000
_cell.length_c   1.000
_cell.angle_alpha   90.00
_cell.angle_beta   90.00
_cell.angle_gamma   90.00
#
_symmetry.space_group_name_H-M   'P 1'
#
loop_
_entity.id
_entity.type
_entity.pdbx_description
1 polymer ?
#
loop_
_entity_poly.entity_id
_entity_poly.type
_entity_poly.pdbx_seq_one_letter_code
_entity_poly.pdbx_strand_id
1 'polypeptide(L)'
;MEAPCYKLADLNPVARTMLATVAYRAIESQRPDAILYDARALELAGRFDENFLQVAECGDMDRTFTMMRARQFDRYARQFLERYPQGGVIDIGCVLDTRFERIDNGQMRWYGIDLPEVIDPRRQLLPEEQRCILLACSALEPGWMEQLESRPVIFLAEGVFPYLTEVDVKKLAVALAEHFPGSELVFDALTPFSIWLHSRNQVLRKASVTIHWGIDDSEALEGWAPGIRLLDEWGYFDEKEPRLGIYSLLRFIPPMANANRILHYQLGNP
;
A
#
# COMPACT_ATOMS: atom_id res chain seq x y z
N MET A 1 16.06 -24.11 16.63
CA MET A 1 16.60 -24.10 15.26
C MET A 1 16.78 -22.62 14.90
N GLU A 2 17.99 -22.19 14.63
CA GLU A 2 18.22 -20.86 14.09
C GLU A 2 17.51 -20.77 12.73
N ALA A 3 16.74 -19.69 12.53
CA ALA A 3 16.09 -19.46 11.25
C ALA A 3 17.17 -19.31 10.15
N PRO A 4 16.94 -19.79 8.93
CA PRO A 4 17.93 -19.66 7.87
C PRO A 4 18.27 -18.20 7.64
N CYS A 5 19.55 -17.88 7.60
CA CYS A 5 20.02 -16.52 7.28
C CYS A 5 19.98 -16.39 5.75
N TYR A 6 19.05 -15.57 5.25
CA TYR A 6 18.97 -15.23 3.83
C TYR A 6 20.04 -14.22 3.46
N LYS A 7 20.75 -14.47 2.36
CA LYS A 7 21.69 -13.49 1.81
C LYS A 7 20.96 -12.68 0.74
N LEU A 8 21.08 -11.38 0.84
CA LEU A 8 20.49 -10.45 -0.14
C LEU A 8 20.96 -10.76 -1.57
N ALA A 9 22.22 -11.20 -1.70
CA ALA A 9 22.83 -11.57 -2.98
C ALA A 9 22.12 -12.74 -3.68
N ASP A 10 21.51 -13.65 -2.92
CA ASP A 10 20.88 -14.86 -3.44
C ASP A 10 19.44 -14.60 -3.96
N LEU A 11 18.89 -13.41 -3.70
CA LEU A 11 17.56 -13.03 -4.13
C LEU A 11 17.54 -12.47 -5.56
N ASN A 12 16.49 -12.75 -6.30
CA ASN A 12 16.27 -12.14 -7.60
C ASN A 12 16.01 -10.62 -7.48
N PRO A 13 16.17 -9.83 -8.58
CA PRO A 13 16.00 -8.38 -8.52
C PRO A 13 14.61 -7.94 -8.02
N VAL A 14 13.55 -8.67 -8.35
CA VAL A 14 12.18 -8.37 -7.93
C VAL A 14 12.07 -8.49 -6.40
N ALA A 15 12.50 -9.62 -5.85
CA ALA A 15 12.48 -9.84 -4.41
C ALA A 15 13.30 -8.79 -3.64
N ARG A 16 14.43 -8.31 -4.20
CA ARG A 16 15.23 -7.25 -3.58
C ARG A 16 14.47 -5.92 -3.50
N THR A 17 13.76 -5.52 -4.55
CA THR A 17 12.97 -4.28 -4.51
C THR A 17 11.82 -4.36 -3.50
N MET A 18 11.24 -5.54 -3.33
CA MET A 18 10.20 -5.80 -2.33
C MET A 18 10.70 -5.59 -0.89
N LEU A 19 11.96 -5.90 -0.64
CA LEU A 19 12.56 -5.82 0.70
C LEU A 19 12.78 -4.38 1.19
N ALA A 20 12.86 -3.39 0.29
CA ALA A 20 13.10 -2.01 0.69
C ALA A 20 12.02 -1.49 1.66
N THR A 21 10.75 -1.77 1.38
CA THR A 21 9.65 -1.34 2.26
C THR A 21 9.65 -2.06 3.60
N VAL A 22 10.09 -3.34 3.63
CA VAL A 22 10.29 -4.09 4.88
C VAL A 22 11.43 -3.48 5.70
N ALA A 23 12.56 -3.16 5.05
CA ALA A 23 13.68 -2.53 5.71
C ALA A 23 13.31 -1.15 6.29
N TYR A 24 12.51 -0.36 5.58
CA TYR A 24 11.99 0.92 6.11
C TYR A 24 11.15 0.72 7.36
N ARG A 25 10.22 -0.25 7.36
CA ARG A 25 9.39 -0.57 8.54
C ARG A 25 10.22 -1.12 9.69
N ALA A 26 11.22 -1.95 9.41
CA ALA A 26 12.12 -2.49 10.44
C ALA A 26 12.98 -1.39 11.09
N ILE A 27 13.56 -0.47 10.30
CA ILE A 27 14.31 0.68 10.82
C ILE A 27 13.41 1.58 11.65
N GLU A 28 12.21 1.87 11.14
CA GLU A 28 11.24 2.72 11.83
C GLU A 28 10.82 2.13 13.18
N SER A 29 10.57 0.82 13.21
CA SER A 29 10.13 0.12 14.42
C SER A 29 11.16 0.08 15.55
N GLN A 30 12.43 0.38 15.26
CA GLN A 30 13.49 0.49 16.27
C GLN A 30 13.53 1.88 16.93
N ARG A 31 12.75 2.83 16.45
CA ARG A 31 12.75 4.19 16.99
C ARG A 31 11.82 4.30 18.20
N PRO A 32 12.19 5.07 19.22
CA PRO A 32 11.30 5.34 20.36
C PRO A 32 10.08 6.19 19.98
N ASP A 33 10.18 6.95 18.88
CA ASP A 33 9.14 7.82 18.30
C ASP A 33 8.58 7.27 16.99
N ALA A 34 8.50 5.93 16.85
CA ALA A 34 8.06 5.28 15.63
C ALA A 34 6.66 5.74 15.19
N ILE A 35 6.52 6.17 13.93
CA ILE A 35 5.23 6.48 13.29
C ILE A 35 4.39 5.20 13.15
N LEU A 36 5.08 4.11 12.81
CA LEU A 36 4.50 2.79 12.63
C LEU A 36 5.41 1.76 13.28
N TYR A 37 4.85 0.92 14.15
CA TYR A 37 5.55 -0.23 14.71
C TYR A 37 5.13 -1.51 13.97
N ASP A 38 6.11 -2.26 13.47
CA ASP A 38 5.92 -3.48 12.70
C ASP A 38 6.84 -4.59 13.21
N ALA A 39 6.31 -5.40 14.13
CA ALA A 39 7.05 -6.51 14.74
C ALA A 39 7.46 -7.57 13.68
N ARG A 40 6.61 -7.79 12.68
CA ARG A 40 6.88 -8.76 11.61
C ARG A 40 8.01 -8.31 10.69
N ALA A 41 8.06 -7.02 10.37
CA ALA A 41 9.17 -6.45 9.62
C ALA A 41 10.50 -6.56 10.39
N LEU A 42 10.50 -6.37 11.72
CA LEU A 42 11.68 -6.58 12.57
C LEU A 42 12.14 -8.04 12.56
N GLU A 43 11.21 -8.98 12.72
CA GLU A 43 11.51 -10.41 12.67
C GLU A 43 12.10 -10.80 11.30
N LEU A 44 11.47 -10.33 10.22
CA LEU A 44 11.93 -10.63 8.87
C LEU A 44 13.31 -10.03 8.61
N ALA A 45 13.56 -8.80 9.05
CA ALA A 45 14.87 -8.15 8.95
C ALA A 45 15.96 -8.96 9.66
N GLY A 46 15.66 -9.54 10.83
CA GLY A 46 16.58 -10.38 11.59
C GLY A 46 16.92 -11.72 10.93
N ARG A 47 16.21 -12.12 9.86
CA ARG A 47 16.47 -13.36 9.09
C ARG A 47 17.45 -13.14 7.93
N PHE A 48 17.82 -11.89 7.65
CA PHE A 48 18.76 -11.51 6.59
C PHE A 48 20.13 -11.19 7.16
N ASP A 49 21.13 -11.11 6.28
CA ASP A 49 22.49 -10.67 6.64
C ASP A 49 22.52 -9.18 7.04
N GLU A 50 23.65 -8.74 7.59
CA GLU A 50 23.87 -7.39 8.09
C GLU A 50 23.71 -6.27 7.05
N ASN A 51 23.73 -6.61 5.76
CA ASN A 51 23.56 -5.66 4.67
C ASN A 51 22.08 -5.38 4.37
N PHE A 52 21.14 -6.12 4.97
CA PHE A 52 19.72 -5.99 4.69
C PHE A 52 19.20 -4.56 4.83
N LEU A 53 19.57 -3.87 5.90
CA LEU A 53 19.10 -2.50 6.15
C LEU A 53 19.69 -1.48 5.17
N GLN A 54 20.79 -1.83 4.46
CA GLN A 54 21.35 -0.97 3.40
C GLN A 54 20.46 -0.92 2.15
N VAL A 55 19.54 -1.88 1.99
CA VAL A 55 18.52 -1.81 0.92
C VAL A 55 17.60 -0.60 1.11
N ALA A 56 17.51 -0.09 2.32
CA ALA A 56 16.75 1.12 2.67
C ALA A 56 17.54 2.42 2.39
N GLU A 57 18.28 2.51 1.28
CA GLU A 57 19.03 3.70 0.87
C GLU A 57 18.11 4.86 0.40
N CYS A 58 17.14 5.23 1.23
CA CYS A 58 16.38 6.45 1.04
C CYS A 58 16.61 7.44 2.17
N GLY A 59 16.35 8.72 1.89
CA GLY A 59 16.40 9.76 2.90
C GLY A 59 15.39 9.57 4.02
N ASP A 60 15.68 10.13 5.19
CA ASP A 60 14.75 10.12 6.33
C ASP A 60 13.36 10.64 5.99
N MET A 61 13.28 11.58 5.05
CA MET A 61 12.03 12.16 4.58
C MET A 61 11.18 11.16 3.82
N ASP A 62 11.77 10.42 2.85
CA ASP A 62 11.05 9.42 2.07
C ASP A 62 10.52 8.30 2.98
N ARG A 63 11.34 7.89 3.97
CA ARG A 63 10.91 6.93 4.99
C ARG A 63 9.75 7.47 5.81
N THR A 64 9.84 8.73 6.28
CA THR A 64 8.77 9.38 7.05
C THR A 64 7.45 9.38 6.28
N PHE A 65 7.44 9.81 5.03
CA PHE A 65 6.24 9.78 4.19
C PHE A 65 5.72 8.35 3.96
N THR A 66 6.60 7.39 3.71
CA THR A 66 6.21 5.98 3.54
C THR A 66 5.55 5.44 4.81
N MET A 67 6.06 5.76 5.99
CA MET A 67 5.47 5.31 7.25
C MET A 67 4.14 6.01 7.57
N MET A 68 4.02 7.30 7.28
CA MET A 68 2.76 8.03 7.41
C MET A 68 1.69 7.43 6.50
N ARG A 69 2.04 7.08 5.26
CA ARG A 69 1.15 6.41 4.30
C ARG A 69 0.68 5.07 4.85
N ALA A 70 1.60 4.19 5.19
CA ALA A 70 1.27 2.86 5.71
C ALA A 70 0.38 2.93 6.96
N ARG A 71 0.67 3.85 7.89
CA ARG A 71 -0.16 4.10 9.08
C ARG A 71 -1.58 4.54 8.70
N GLN A 72 -1.74 5.40 7.69
CA GLN A 72 -3.04 5.87 7.28
C GLN A 72 -3.87 4.76 6.61
N PHE A 73 -3.25 3.92 5.79
CA PHE A 73 -3.89 2.72 5.26
C PHE A 73 -4.33 1.76 6.38
N ASP A 74 -3.48 1.53 7.38
CA ASP A 74 -3.83 0.73 8.56
C ASP A 74 -5.02 1.33 9.32
N ARG A 75 -5.10 2.68 9.41
CA ARG A 75 -6.20 3.39 10.07
C ARG A 75 -7.53 3.16 9.33
N TYR A 76 -7.57 3.31 8.02
CA TYR A 76 -8.77 3.04 7.22
C TYR A 76 -9.21 1.58 7.33
N ALA A 77 -8.28 0.63 7.26
CA ALA A 77 -8.58 -0.77 7.43
C ALA A 77 -9.16 -1.09 8.82
N ARG A 78 -8.60 -0.51 9.90
CA ARG A 78 -9.15 -0.67 11.25
C ARG A 78 -10.53 -0.06 11.40
N GLN A 79 -10.77 1.14 10.89
CA GLN A 79 -12.09 1.79 10.90
C GLN A 79 -13.14 0.97 10.16
N PHE A 80 -12.77 0.33 9.05
CA PHE A 80 -13.62 -0.63 8.36
C PHE A 80 -13.90 -1.85 9.22
N LEU A 81 -12.89 -2.46 9.83
CA LEU A 81 -13.02 -3.65 10.68
C LEU A 81 -13.77 -3.39 12.00
N GLU A 82 -13.78 -2.16 12.51
CA GLU A 82 -14.63 -1.76 13.64
C GLU A 82 -16.11 -1.85 13.28
N ARG A 83 -16.48 -1.52 12.03
CA ARG A 83 -17.87 -1.65 11.53
C ARG A 83 -18.20 -3.08 11.10
N TYR A 84 -17.19 -3.79 10.58
CA TYR A 84 -17.34 -5.13 10.01
C TYR A 84 -16.25 -6.08 10.51
N PRO A 85 -16.33 -6.58 11.75
CA PRO A 85 -15.24 -7.36 12.36
C PRO A 85 -14.83 -8.62 11.59
N GLN A 86 -15.76 -9.23 10.85
CA GLN A 86 -15.52 -10.42 10.02
C GLN A 86 -15.30 -10.05 8.54
N GLY A 87 -15.14 -8.78 8.24
CA GLY A 87 -14.94 -8.27 6.88
C GLY A 87 -13.64 -8.77 6.25
N GLY A 88 -13.60 -8.68 4.91
CA GLY A 88 -12.41 -8.96 4.12
C GLY A 88 -11.58 -7.69 3.90
N VAL A 89 -10.27 -7.79 4.10
CA VAL A 89 -9.30 -6.79 3.69
C VAL A 89 -8.54 -7.35 2.50
N ILE A 90 -8.65 -6.69 1.36
CA ILE A 90 -8.02 -7.11 0.10
C ILE A 90 -6.88 -6.14 -0.21
N ASP A 91 -5.66 -6.63 -0.16
CA ASP A 91 -4.44 -5.87 -0.43
C ASP A 91 -3.98 -6.12 -1.86
N ILE A 92 -4.23 -5.16 -2.73
CA ILE A 92 -3.87 -5.20 -4.15
C ILE A 92 -2.43 -4.71 -4.29
N GLY A 93 -1.57 -5.55 -4.87
CA GLY A 93 -0.14 -5.29 -4.93
C GLY A 93 0.53 -5.49 -3.57
N CYS A 94 0.21 -6.60 -2.91
CA CYS A 94 0.57 -6.84 -1.51
C CYS A 94 2.07 -7.03 -1.25
N VAL A 95 2.87 -7.25 -2.26
CA VAL A 95 4.34 -7.39 -2.18
C VAL A 95 4.77 -8.16 -0.92
N LEU A 96 5.50 -7.53 0.00
CA LEU A 96 5.85 -8.03 1.33
C LEU A 96 5.18 -7.19 2.44
N ASP A 97 3.93 -6.78 2.21
CA ASP A 97 3.17 -6.08 3.27
C ASP A 97 2.90 -7.03 4.44
N THR A 98 3.11 -6.52 5.62
CA THR A 98 2.92 -7.17 6.92
C THR A 98 1.72 -6.57 7.65
N ARG A 99 0.80 -5.93 6.90
CA ARG A 99 -0.38 -5.25 7.45
C ARG A 99 -1.31 -6.23 8.16
N PHE A 100 -1.43 -7.46 7.66
CA PHE A 100 -2.26 -8.47 8.30
C PHE A 100 -2.01 -8.52 9.81
N GLU A 101 -0.75 -8.67 10.23
CA GLU A 101 -0.39 -8.80 11.65
C GLU A 101 -0.64 -7.50 12.44
N ARG A 102 -0.54 -6.35 11.78
CA ARG A 102 -0.75 -5.06 12.44
C ARG A 102 -2.21 -4.72 12.69
N ILE A 103 -3.13 -5.22 11.83
CA ILE A 103 -4.56 -4.87 11.91
C ILE A 103 -5.45 -6.05 12.30
N ASP A 104 -4.90 -7.26 12.47
CA ASP A 104 -5.67 -8.45 12.76
C ASP A 104 -6.48 -8.32 14.06
N ASN A 105 -7.78 -8.50 13.93
CA ASN A 105 -8.75 -8.49 15.03
C ASN A 105 -9.17 -9.91 15.47
N GLY A 106 -8.51 -10.96 14.94
CA GLY A 106 -8.82 -12.36 15.22
C GLY A 106 -10.00 -12.92 14.43
N GLN A 107 -10.73 -12.12 13.65
CA GLN A 107 -11.95 -12.52 12.94
C GLN A 107 -11.91 -12.20 11.44
N MET A 108 -11.20 -11.13 11.03
CA MET A 108 -11.11 -10.71 9.63
C MET A 108 -10.45 -11.77 8.76
N ARG A 109 -10.67 -11.68 7.46
CA ARG A 109 -9.88 -12.37 6.43
C ARG A 109 -9.07 -11.36 5.63
N TRP A 110 -7.82 -11.70 5.38
CA TRP A 110 -6.92 -10.89 4.55
C TRP A 110 -6.58 -11.65 3.28
N TYR A 111 -6.66 -10.94 2.14
CA TYR A 111 -6.31 -11.48 0.84
C TYR A 111 -5.24 -10.59 0.22
N GLY A 112 -4.05 -11.15 0.00
CA GLY A 112 -2.97 -10.49 -0.73
C GLY A 112 -3.01 -10.89 -2.20
N ILE A 113 -3.14 -9.92 -3.08
CA ILE A 113 -3.17 -10.12 -4.53
C ILE A 113 -1.91 -9.52 -5.13
N ASP A 114 -1.16 -10.32 -5.86
CA ASP A 114 -0.01 -9.85 -6.63
C ASP A 114 0.34 -10.87 -7.73
N LEU A 115 1.23 -10.47 -8.62
CA LEU A 115 1.71 -11.32 -9.71
C LEU A 115 2.42 -12.58 -9.15
N PRO A 116 2.37 -13.72 -9.87
CA PRO A 116 3.00 -14.96 -9.42
C PRO A 116 4.46 -14.81 -9.02
N GLU A 117 5.25 -14.02 -9.78
CA GLU A 117 6.66 -13.74 -9.51
C GLU A 117 6.90 -12.95 -8.20
N VAL A 118 5.85 -12.34 -7.63
CA VAL A 118 5.87 -11.64 -6.35
C VAL A 118 5.37 -12.56 -5.24
N ILE A 119 4.29 -13.29 -5.48
CA ILE A 119 3.67 -14.18 -4.48
C ILE A 119 4.58 -15.37 -4.14
N ASP A 120 5.29 -15.94 -5.10
CA ASP A 120 6.16 -17.09 -4.83
C ASP A 120 7.31 -16.75 -3.85
N PRO A 121 8.09 -15.67 -4.02
CA PRO A 121 9.03 -15.22 -2.99
C PRO A 121 8.36 -14.84 -1.66
N ARG A 122 7.17 -14.20 -1.71
CA ARG A 122 6.42 -13.84 -0.49
C ARG A 122 6.12 -15.07 0.35
N ARG A 123 5.61 -16.16 -0.23
CA ARG A 123 5.30 -17.40 0.49
C ARG A 123 6.48 -18.00 1.23
N GLN A 124 7.70 -17.80 0.72
CA GLN A 124 8.92 -18.26 1.37
C GLN A 124 9.29 -17.43 2.59
N LEU A 125 9.06 -16.12 2.52
CA LEU A 125 9.43 -15.14 3.54
C LEU A 125 8.33 -14.93 4.59
N LEU A 126 7.10 -14.86 4.13
CA LEU A 126 5.88 -14.64 4.91
C LEU A 126 4.86 -15.71 4.51
N PRO A 127 4.86 -16.87 5.16
CA PRO A 127 3.96 -17.97 4.81
C PRO A 127 2.49 -17.59 5.07
N GLU A 128 1.61 -18.24 4.32
CA GLU A 128 0.17 -18.11 4.48
C GLU A 128 -0.27 -18.61 5.86
N GLU A 129 -1.28 -17.98 6.41
CA GLU A 129 -1.97 -18.36 7.63
C GLU A 129 -3.45 -18.64 7.32
N GLN A 130 -4.17 -19.27 8.23
CA GLN A 130 -5.58 -19.66 8.00
C GLN A 130 -6.47 -18.52 7.52
N ARG A 131 -6.19 -17.25 7.96
CA ARG A 131 -6.97 -16.06 7.61
C ARG A 131 -6.20 -15.08 6.71
N CYS A 132 -4.98 -15.44 6.29
CA CYS A 132 -4.11 -14.69 5.39
C CYS A 132 -3.91 -15.50 4.11
N ILE A 133 -4.63 -15.17 3.06
CA ILE A 133 -4.72 -15.92 1.80
C ILE A 133 -3.99 -15.15 0.71
N LEU A 134 -3.16 -15.84 -0.07
CA LEU A 134 -2.40 -15.22 -1.17
C LEU A 134 -2.92 -15.69 -2.52
N LEU A 135 -3.30 -14.74 -3.38
CA LEU A 135 -3.78 -14.95 -4.73
C LEU A 135 -2.72 -14.50 -5.74
N ALA A 136 -2.14 -15.47 -6.45
CA ALA A 136 -1.09 -15.24 -7.43
C ALA A 136 -1.70 -14.94 -8.81
N CYS A 137 -2.13 -13.70 -9.02
CA CYS A 137 -2.76 -13.26 -10.27
C CYS A 137 -2.65 -11.73 -10.43
N SER A 138 -2.89 -11.27 -11.65
CA SER A 138 -3.04 -9.83 -11.91
C SER A 138 -4.36 -9.32 -11.30
N ALA A 139 -4.29 -8.19 -10.59
CA ALA A 139 -5.49 -7.52 -10.08
C ALA A 139 -6.45 -7.06 -11.21
N LEU A 140 -5.94 -6.92 -12.44
CA LEU A 140 -6.73 -6.54 -13.63
C LEU A 140 -7.51 -7.73 -14.23
N GLU A 141 -7.24 -8.96 -13.78
CA GLU A 141 -7.96 -10.16 -14.22
C GLU A 141 -9.07 -10.49 -13.22
N PRO A 142 -10.35 -10.42 -13.60
CA PRO A 142 -11.45 -10.46 -12.62
C PRO A 142 -11.66 -11.81 -11.92
N GLY A 143 -11.08 -12.90 -12.40
CA GLY A 143 -11.30 -14.26 -11.89
C GLY A 143 -10.95 -14.49 -10.41
N TRP A 144 -10.13 -13.63 -9.79
CA TRP A 144 -9.84 -13.70 -8.36
C TRP A 144 -11.00 -13.21 -7.48
N MET A 145 -11.89 -12.37 -8.03
CA MET A 145 -13.02 -11.80 -7.29
C MET A 145 -14.00 -12.88 -6.81
N GLU A 146 -14.13 -13.97 -7.56
CA GLU A 146 -14.96 -15.11 -7.21
C GLU A 146 -14.41 -15.96 -6.07
N GLN A 147 -13.12 -15.80 -5.74
CA GLN A 147 -12.44 -16.52 -4.68
C GLN A 147 -12.59 -15.86 -3.30
N LEU A 148 -13.16 -14.65 -3.26
CA LEU A 148 -13.35 -13.92 -2.01
C LEU A 148 -14.59 -14.44 -1.26
N GLU A 149 -14.37 -14.98 -0.06
CA GLU A 149 -15.43 -15.52 0.80
C GLU A 149 -16.03 -14.47 1.75
N SER A 150 -15.23 -13.46 2.12
CA SER A 150 -15.61 -12.46 3.11
C SER A 150 -16.40 -11.33 2.46
N ARG A 151 -17.50 -10.92 3.12
CA ARG A 151 -18.29 -9.74 2.77
C ARG A 151 -18.85 -9.13 4.06
N PRO A 152 -18.84 -7.81 4.21
CA PRO A 152 -18.31 -6.76 3.31
C PRO A 152 -16.78 -6.74 3.20
N VAL A 153 -16.26 -5.98 2.22
CA VAL A 153 -14.82 -5.92 1.93
C VAL A 153 -14.31 -4.48 1.80
N ILE A 154 -13.04 -4.28 2.13
CA ILE A 154 -12.26 -3.08 1.80
C ILE A 154 -11.07 -3.47 0.93
N PHE A 155 -10.87 -2.75 -0.16
CA PHE A 155 -9.72 -2.88 -1.05
C PHE A 155 -8.68 -1.83 -0.71
N LEU A 156 -7.44 -2.25 -0.55
CA LEU A 156 -6.28 -1.39 -0.31
C LEU A 156 -5.34 -1.52 -1.51
N ALA A 157 -4.97 -0.41 -2.13
CA ALA A 157 -4.01 -0.38 -3.24
C ALA A 157 -2.90 0.63 -2.92
N GLU A 158 -1.98 0.25 -2.03
CA GLU A 158 -0.87 1.09 -1.60
C GLU A 158 0.30 1.02 -2.58
N GLY A 159 0.60 2.12 -3.25
CA GLY A 159 1.71 2.20 -4.21
C GLY A 159 1.48 1.38 -5.48
N VAL A 160 0.25 1.28 -5.96
CA VAL A 160 -0.13 0.46 -7.13
C VAL A 160 -0.67 1.32 -8.27
N PHE A 161 -1.71 2.09 -8.01
CA PHE A 161 -2.45 2.81 -9.05
C PHE A 161 -1.61 3.79 -9.87
N PRO A 162 -0.62 4.49 -9.31
CA PRO A 162 0.27 5.34 -10.12
C PRO A 162 0.99 4.61 -11.26
N TYR A 163 1.18 3.29 -11.16
CA TYR A 163 1.85 2.47 -12.17
C TYR A 163 0.91 1.87 -13.21
N LEU A 164 -0.39 1.98 -13.02
CA LEU A 164 -1.41 1.55 -13.96
C LEU A 164 -1.79 2.70 -14.92
N THR A 165 -2.37 2.37 -16.07
CA THR A 165 -2.99 3.39 -16.91
C THR A 165 -4.35 3.81 -16.34
N GLU A 166 -4.83 5.01 -16.67
CA GLU A 166 -6.18 5.45 -16.26
C GLU A 166 -7.26 4.46 -16.69
N VAL A 167 -7.11 3.88 -17.89
CA VAL A 167 -8.04 2.88 -18.41
C VAL A 167 -8.07 1.64 -17.52
N ASP A 168 -6.93 1.18 -17.03
CA ASP A 168 -6.83 0.00 -16.18
C ASP A 168 -7.39 0.30 -14.78
N VAL A 169 -7.06 1.46 -14.20
CA VAL A 169 -7.61 1.90 -12.91
C VAL A 169 -9.13 1.99 -12.99
N LYS A 170 -9.66 2.61 -14.04
CA LYS A 170 -11.11 2.73 -14.27
C LYS A 170 -11.77 1.37 -14.41
N LYS A 171 -11.21 0.48 -15.24
CA LYS A 171 -11.74 -0.89 -15.39
C LYS A 171 -11.78 -1.63 -14.07
N LEU A 172 -10.71 -1.55 -13.28
CA LEU A 172 -10.64 -2.20 -11.99
C LEU A 172 -11.67 -1.62 -11.01
N ALA A 173 -11.73 -0.29 -10.85
CA ALA A 173 -12.67 0.36 -9.93
C ALA A 173 -14.14 0.07 -10.29
N VAL A 174 -14.48 0.07 -11.58
CA VAL A 174 -15.85 -0.27 -12.06
C VAL A 174 -16.15 -1.74 -11.78
N ALA A 175 -15.24 -2.66 -12.09
CA ALA A 175 -15.42 -4.08 -11.82
C ALA A 175 -15.60 -4.36 -10.32
N LEU A 176 -14.82 -3.70 -9.46
CA LEU A 176 -14.98 -3.80 -8.00
C LEU A 176 -16.35 -3.29 -7.54
N ALA A 177 -16.82 -2.16 -8.08
CA ALA A 177 -18.12 -1.59 -7.75
C ALA A 177 -19.29 -2.50 -8.18
N GLU A 178 -19.16 -3.19 -9.31
CA GLU A 178 -20.18 -4.12 -9.83
C GLU A 178 -20.21 -5.45 -9.06
N HIS A 179 -19.04 -6.01 -8.72
CA HIS A 179 -18.95 -7.30 -8.02
C HIS A 179 -19.16 -7.18 -6.52
N PHE A 180 -18.80 -6.04 -5.91
CA PHE A 180 -18.84 -5.80 -4.47
C PHE A 180 -19.54 -4.49 -4.12
N PRO A 181 -20.82 -4.34 -4.47
CA PRO A 181 -21.56 -3.11 -4.16
C PRO A 181 -21.57 -2.85 -2.65
N GLY A 182 -21.31 -1.59 -2.27
CA GLY A 182 -21.18 -1.16 -0.88
C GLY A 182 -19.80 -1.41 -0.25
N SER A 183 -18.84 -1.98 -1.00
CA SER A 183 -17.45 -2.11 -0.54
C SER A 183 -16.72 -0.77 -0.51
N GLU A 184 -15.51 -0.77 0.04
CA GLU A 184 -14.66 0.41 0.12
C GLU A 184 -13.36 0.21 -0.66
N LEU A 185 -12.81 1.30 -1.20
CA LEU A 185 -11.52 1.32 -1.92
C LEU A 185 -10.65 2.44 -1.37
N VAL A 186 -9.44 2.11 -0.96
CA VAL A 186 -8.42 3.06 -0.50
C VAL A 186 -7.19 2.92 -1.40
N PHE A 187 -6.70 4.02 -1.93
CA PHE A 187 -5.47 4.05 -2.72
C PHE A 187 -4.73 5.37 -2.56
N ASP A 188 -3.43 5.34 -2.78
CA ASP A 188 -2.62 6.56 -2.87
C ASP A 188 -2.65 7.13 -4.28
N ALA A 189 -2.84 8.44 -4.36
CA ALA A 189 -2.97 9.19 -5.58
C ALA A 189 -1.91 10.28 -5.69
N LEU A 190 -1.35 10.43 -6.87
CA LEU A 190 -0.45 11.51 -7.24
C LEU A 190 -1.19 12.53 -8.10
N THR A 191 -0.88 13.82 -7.92
CA THR A 191 -1.32 14.81 -8.91
C THR A 191 -0.43 14.79 -10.15
N PRO A 192 -0.89 15.26 -11.33
CA PRO A 192 -0.05 15.47 -12.50
C PRO A 192 1.18 16.34 -12.21
N PHE A 193 1.05 17.31 -11.30
CA PHE A 193 2.18 18.11 -10.82
C PHE A 193 3.21 17.22 -10.07
N SER A 194 2.76 16.33 -9.20
CA SER A 194 3.65 15.40 -8.50
C SER A 194 4.36 14.45 -9.48
N ILE A 195 3.66 13.93 -10.48
CA ILE A 195 4.25 13.08 -11.53
C ILE A 195 5.32 13.85 -12.29
N TRP A 196 5.04 15.10 -12.68
CA TRP A 196 6.01 15.96 -13.35
C TRP A 196 7.27 16.20 -12.48
N LEU A 197 7.10 16.39 -11.17
CA LEU A 197 8.21 16.54 -10.23
C LEU A 197 9.03 15.25 -10.12
N HIS A 198 8.37 14.11 -9.99
CA HIS A 198 9.00 12.79 -9.92
C HIS A 198 9.78 12.45 -11.20
N SER A 199 9.27 12.80 -12.39
CA SER A 199 9.94 12.54 -13.66
C SER A 199 11.30 13.27 -13.80
N ARG A 200 11.54 14.29 -12.98
CA ARG A 200 12.80 15.04 -12.90
C ARG A 200 13.77 14.52 -11.86
N ASN A 201 13.31 13.65 -10.98
CA ASN A 201 14.15 13.04 -9.95
C ASN A 201 15.08 11.99 -10.59
N GLN A 202 16.40 12.21 -10.50
CA GLN A 202 17.38 11.30 -11.10
C GLN A 202 17.40 9.91 -10.45
N VAL A 203 17.06 9.81 -9.18
CA VAL A 203 17.03 8.54 -8.44
C VAL A 203 15.89 7.66 -8.99
N LEU A 204 14.68 8.21 -9.15
CA LEU A 204 13.54 7.50 -9.71
C LEU A 204 13.74 7.11 -11.17
N ARG A 205 14.39 7.97 -11.96
CA ARG A 205 14.77 7.66 -13.33
C ARG A 205 15.74 6.47 -13.43
N LYS A 206 16.67 6.33 -12.48
CA LYS A 206 17.59 5.17 -12.43
C LYS A 206 16.88 3.86 -12.09
N ALA A 207 15.79 3.93 -11.33
CA ALA A 207 15.00 2.75 -10.97
C ALA A 207 14.12 2.23 -12.12
N SER A 208 14.10 2.89 -13.29
CA SER A 208 13.28 2.54 -14.47
C SER A 208 11.79 2.42 -14.16
N VAL A 209 11.31 3.09 -13.11
CA VAL A 209 9.91 3.08 -12.72
C VAL A 209 9.19 4.22 -13.42
N THR A 210 8.17 3.89 -14.21
CA THR A 210 7.34 4.87 -14.91
C THR A 210 6.01 5.03 -14.18
N ILE A 211 5.68 6.28 -13.84
CA ILE A 211 4.37 6.64 -13.30
C ILE A 211 3.48 7.01 -14.49
N HIS A 212 2.33 6.34 -14.61
CA HIS A 212 1.43 6.48 -15.74
C HIS A 212 0.18 7.29 -15.43
N TRP A 213 -0.29 7.25 -14.18
CA TRP A 213 -1.56 7.85 -13.81
C TRP A 213 -1.44 8.73 -12.57
N GLY A 214 -2.22 9.81 -12.59
CA GLY A 214 -2.43 10.71 -11.48
C GLY A 214 -3.73 11.45 -11.63
N ILE A 215 -4.22 12.01 -10.53
CA ILE A 215 -5.54 12.63 -10.45
C ILE A 215 -5.49 13.93 -9.66
N ASP A 216 -6.04 15.01 -10.22
CA ASP A 216 -6.17 16.30 -9.52
C ASP A 216 -7.49 16.40 -8.77
N ASP A 217 -8.57 15.94 -9.38
CA ASP A 217 -9.92 15.99 -8.84
C ASP A 217 -10.23 14.66 -8.11
N SER A 218 -10.30 14.73 -6.77
CA SER A 218 -10.59 13.58 -5.94
C SER A 218 -12.03 13.06 -6.11
N GLU A 219 -12.94 13.81 -6.69
CA GLU A 219 -14.31 13.34 -6.97
C GLU A 219 -14.45 12.67 -8.37
N ALA A 220 -13.40 12.70 -9.20
CA ALA A 220 -13.48 12.23 -10.59
C ALA A 220 -13.94 10.76 -10.74
N LEU A 221 -13.65 9.88 -9.77
CA LEU A 221 -14.09 8.49 -9.81
C LEU A 221 -15.62 8.35 -9.67
N GLU A 222 -16.30 9.32 -9.08
CA GLU A 222 -17.76 9.29 -8.92
C GLU A 222 -18.49 9.22 -10.27
N GLY A 223 -17.90 9.80 -11.30
CA GLY A 223 -18.40 9.73 -12.67
C GLY A 223 -18.12 8.40 -13.40
N TRP A 224 -17.44 7.42 -12.78
CA TRP A 224 -17.04 6.19 -13.48
C TRP A 224 -18.12 5.09 -13.43
N ALA A 225 -18.82 4.99 -12.30
CA ALA A 225 -19.97 4.08 -12.17
C ALA A 225 -20.95 4.59 -11.09
N PRO A 226 -22.23 4.21 -11.16
CA PRO A 226 -23.22 4.56 -10.16
C PRO A 226 -22.84 4.06 -8.77
N GLY A 227 -22.96 4.93 -7.76
CA GLY A 227 -22.70 4.59 -6.36
C GLY A 227 -21.21 4.62 -5.96
N ILE A 228 -20.30 4.93 -6.87
CA ILE A 228 -18.93 5.32 -6.46
C ILE A 228 -19.03 6.72 -5.84
N ARG A 229 -18.52 6.86 -4.60
CA ARG A 229 -18.55 8.11 -3.86
C ARG A 229 -17.31 8.28 -3.01
N LEU A 230 -16.70 9.46 -3.05
CA LEU A 230 -15.61 9.83 -2.16
C LEU A 230 -16.12 9.89 -0.71
N LEU A 231 -15.48 9.15 0.19
CA LEU A 231 -15.77 9.14 1.61
C LEU A 231 -14.82 10.04 2.39
N ASP A 232 -13.54 10.00 2.03
CA ASP A 232 -12.50 10.76 2.71
C ASP A 232 -11.29 10.97 1.80
N GLU A 233 -10.56 12.03 2.06
CA GLU A 233 -9.28 12.38 1.43
C GLU A 233 -8.31 12.77 2.52
N TRP A 234 -7.13 12.17 2.53
CA TRP A 234 -6.06 12.48 3.46
C TRP A 234 -4.79 12.92 2.73
N GLY A 235 -4.25 14.06 3.14
CA GLY A 235 -2.98 14.60 2.69
C GLY A 235 -1.88 14.42 3.73
N TYR A 236 -0.64 14.32 3.29
CA TYR A 236 0.51 14.13 4.20
C TYR A 236 0.75 15.31 5.15
N PHE A 237 0.18 16.48 4.85
CA PHE A 237 0.31 17.68 5.68
C PHE A 237 -0.92 17.96 6.55
N ASP A 238 -1.94 17.09 6.53
CA ASP A 238 -3.14 17.24 7.36
C ASP A 238 -2.82 16.93 8.83
N GLU A 239 -1.81 16.09 9.07
CA GLU A 239 -1.32 15.82 10.41
C GLU A 239 -0.02 16.58 10.71
N LYS A 240 0.22 16.84 12.00
CA LYS A 240 1.49 17.37 12.48
C LYS A 240 2.45 16.22 12.72
N GLU A 241 3.42 16.05 11.84
CA GLU A 241 4.53 15.11 12.04
C GLU A 241 5.81 15.92 12.30
N PRO A 242 6.37 15.88 13.53
CA PRO A 242 7.55 16.68 13.89
C PRO A 242 8.76 16.44 12.98
N ARG A 243 8.92 15.21 12.47
CA ARG A 243 10.03 14.84 11.59
C ARG A 243 10.00 15.49 10.21
N LEU A 244 8.85 16.02 9.80
CA LEU A 244 8.77 16.83 8.59
C LEU A 244 9.56 18.14 8.71
N GLY A 245 9.78 18.65 9.94
CA GLY A 245 10.59 19.83 10.17
C GLY A 245 10.19 20.99 9.27
N ILE A 246 11.17 21.56 8.55
CA ILE A 246 10.95 22.67 7.62
C ILE A 246 10.04 22.28 6.44
N TYR A 247 10.00 21.01 6.04
CA TYR A 247 9.13 20.53 4.96
C TYR A 247 7.64 20.65 5.30
N SER A 248 7.29 20.75 6.59
CA SER A 248 5.92 21.04 7.01
C SER A 248 5.38 22.37 6.46
N LEU A 249 6.27 23.29 6.05
CA LEU A 249 5.88 24.56 5.41
C LEU A 249 5.34 24.37 4.01
N LEU A 250 5.57 23.21 3.36
CA LEU A 250 5.02 22.88 2.05
C LEU A 250 3.48 22.85 2.05
N ARG A 251 2.86 22.66 3.21
CA ARG A 251 1.40 22.79 3.39
C ARG A 251 0.82 24.12 2.93
N PHE A 252 1.62 25.18 2.94
CA PHE A 252 1.21 26.52 2.52
C PHE A 252 1.38 26.77 1.02
N ILE A 253 1.88 25.80 0.28
CA ILE A 253 2.09 25.85 -1.16
C ILE A 253 1.11 24.84 -1.80
N PRO A 254 -0.08 25.27 -2.31
CA PRO A 254 -1.15 24.37 -2.71
C PRO A 254 -0.73 23.20 -3.62
N PRO A 255 0.12 23.39 -4.69
CA PRO A 255 0.55 22.29 -5.51
C PRO A 255 1.40 21.24 -4.76
N MET A 256 2.12 21.65 -3.71
CA MET A 256 2.92 20.75 -2.88
C MET A 256 2.08 20.10 -1.79
N ALA A 257 1.18 20.86 -1.17
CA ALA A 257 0.29 20.34 -0.13
C ALA A 257 -0.55 19.16 -0.64
N ASN A 258 -1.05 19.29 -1.87
CA ASN A 258 -1.95 18.32 -2.49
C ASN A 258 -1.21 17.32 -3.42
N ALA A 259 0.12 17.36 -3.48
CA ALA A 259 0.90 16.58 -4.44
C ALA A 259 0.67 15.07 -4.35
N ASN A 260 0.52 14.56 -3.14
CA ASN A 260 0.28 13.16 -2.83
C ASN A 260 -0.84 13.06 -1.79
N ARG A 261 -1.81 12.20 -2.05
CA ARG A 261 -3.00 12.00 -1.21
C ARG A 261 -3.33 10.53 -1.07
N ILE A 262 -4.11 10.20 -0.07
CA ILE A 262 -4.79 8.91 0.03
C ILE A 262 -6.27 9.19 -0.11
N LEU A 263 -6.90 8.52 -1.05
CA LEU A 263 -8.31 8.67 -1.37
C LEU A 263 -9.07 7.43 -0.90
N HIS A 264 -10.20 7.65 -0.26
CA HIS A 264 -11.06 6.59 0.27
C HIS A 264 -12.46 6.73 -0.31
N TYR A 265 -12.90 5.70 -1.03
CA TYR A 265 -14.20 5.68 -1.71
C TYR A 265 -15.09 4.55 -1.19
N GLN A 266 -16.40 4.77 -1.24
CA GLN A 266 -17.40 3.72 -1.33
C GLN A 266 -17.55 3.31 -2.79
N LEU A 267 -17.71 2.01 -3.05
CA LEU A 267 -17.93 1.45 -4.38
C LEU A 267 -19.34 0.87 -4.49
N GLY A 268 -20.08 1.36 -5.51
CA GLY A 268 -21.45 0.89 -5.75
C GLY A 268 -22.44 1.27 -4.62
N ASN A 269 -23.71 1.01 -4.86
CA ASN A 269 -24.74 1.16 -3.84
C ASN A 269 -24.85 -0.13 -3.03
N PRO A 270 -24.94 -0.05 -1.68
CA PRO A 270 -25.08 -1.22 -0.81
C PRO A 270 -26.37 -2.00 -1.05
#